data_eeb516f8e718c96f7c7247f02e2e99ea
#
_entry.id   eeb516f8e718c96f7c7247f02e2e99ea
#
_cell.length_a   1.000
_cell.length_b   1.000
_cell.length_c   1.000
_cell.angle_alpha   90.00
_cell.angle_beta   90.00
_cell.angle_gamma   90.00
#
_symmetry.space_group_name_H-M   'P 1'
#
loop_
_entity.id
_entity.type
_entity.pdbx_description
1 polymer ?
#
loop_
_entity_poly.entity_id
_entity_poly.type
_entity_poly.pdbx_seq_one_letter_code
_entity_poly.pdbx_strand_id
1 'polypeptide(L)'
;MKRIVIQVGIALLLVLGLVYGGFKVYQQLPKEKDSMATTTVRKGDFVVRAFTRGELRAVRSATLTAPNLFGQTQITFLAPLGAFAREKDLIAAYDDTAVLSRVVESQIELDKIHQQLLKARADLQLSANKDEVDLLEARFGVRTAELQMKRNELISAIDARKNELTLEEAKRRLERLQSDVQSKREQAEAQIRVLGEQRRKALIQLNRDKARVLEAKSLAPISGLMAVKQNYAAGGRFGSEVPDLREGDEISPGSPVVEVLDLSELEVVAKVSEVDRANLRVGQNVKVRLDALPGHVFDGKVKSLSSTASSNVMSGDPSKKFDVMFSIDMQALLKATGASPEEIRQVEETARRNREKTSSGAAAPGGRRGGPNGGGMAGGSGMPPGGGGMMAAGGAQFGNAGGSGAGAGGGFAAGGNASGNGQTRGARGQNGSNSAGGAQAGGRPGGGGGLGAHQHVGAVVLD
;
A
#
# COMPACT_ATOMS: atom_id res chain seq x y z
N MET A 1 -29.28 -109.98 -37.08
CA MET A 1 -28.84 -108.88 -37.97
C MET A 1 -29.94 -107.87 -38.24
N LYS A 2 -31.24 -108.19 -38.46
CA LYS A 2 -32.26 -107.20 -38.74
C LYS A 2 -32.56 -106.17 -37.67
N ARG A 3 -32.49 -106.49 -36.40
CA ARG A 3 -32.78 -105.60 -35.30
C ARG A 3 -31.68 -104.50 -35.11
N ILE A 4 -30.41 -104.75 -35.38
CA ILE A 4 -29.33 -103.79 -35.27
C ILE A 4 -29.39 -102.71 -36.40
N VAL A 5 -29.78 -103.12 -37.61
CA VAL A 5 -29.95 -102.21 -38.77
C VAL A 5 -31.15 -101.19 -38.50
N ILE A 6 -32.18 -101.66 -37.87
CA ILE A 6 -33.36 -100.82 -37.54
C ILE A 6 -32.97 -99.80 -36.43
N GLN A 7 -32.18 -100.24 -35.40
CA GLN A 7 -31.73 -99.34 -34.34
C GLN A 7 -30.72 -98.26 -34.88
N VAL A 8 -29.84 -98.64 -35.76
CA VAL A 8 -28.94 -97.74 -36.45
C VAL A 8 -29.70 -96.71 -37.31
N GLY A 9 -30.72 -97.16 -38.04
CA GLY A 9 -31.54 -96.29 -38.82
C GLY A 9 -32.37 -95.26 -38.02
N ILE A 10 -32.87 -95.66 -36.85
CA ILE A 10 -33.56 -94.73 -35.94
C ILE A 10 -32.64 -93.75 -35.33
N ALA A 11 -31.42 -94.19 -34.91
CA ALA A 11 -30.37 -93.29 -34.36
C ALA A 11 -29.97 -92.26 -35.42
N LEU A 12 -29.77 -92.64 -36.68
CA LEU A 12 -29.40 -91.74 -37.74
C LEU A 12 -30.48 -90.72 -38.05
N LEU A 13 -31.82 -91.12 -38.01
CA LEU A 13 -32.94 -90.20 -38.18
C LEU A 13 -33.01 -89.20 -36.97
N LEU A 14 -32.75 -89.63 -35.75
CA LEU A 14 -32.69 -88.73 -34.60
C LEU A 14 -31.59 -87.71 -34.70
N VAL A 15 -30.41 -88.12 -35.13
CA VAL A 15 -29.29 -87.22 -35.35
C VAL A 15 -29.57 -86.22 -36.45
N LEU A 16 -30.20 -86.67 -37.57
CA LEU A 16 -30.60 -85.78 -38.66
C LEU A 16 -31.69 -84.78 -38.20
N GLY A 17 -32.59 -85.24 -37.35
CA GLY A 17 -33.63 -84.38 -36.76
C GLY A 17 -33.08 -83.30 -35.85
N LEU A 18 -32.07 -83.69 -35.02
CA LEU A 18 -31.40 -82.76 -34.15
C LEU A 18 -30.55 -81.73 -34.92
N VAL A 19 -29.87 -82.15 -35.97
CA VAL A 19 -29.09 -81.23 -36.85
C VAL A 19 -30.02 -80.26 -37.60
N TYR A 20 -31.13 -80.79 -38.11
CA TYR A 20 -32.07 -79.92 -38.79
C TYR A 20 -32.81 -78.96 -37.83
N GLY A 21 -33.22 -79.43 -36.64
CA GLY A 21 -33.75 -78.62 -35.56
C GLY A 21 -32.79 -77.55 -35.08
N GLY A 22 -31.53 -77.93 -34.81
CA GLY A 22 -30.46 -77.02 -34.45
C GLY A 22 -30.20 -75.96 -35.52
N PHE A 23 -30.20 -76.32 -36.82
CA PHE A 23 -30.05 -75.39 -37.91
C PHE A 23 -31.21 -74.39 -38.04
N LYS A 24 -32.41 -74.83 -37.78
CA LYS A 24 -33.60 -73.98 -37.78
C LYS A 24 -33.59 -73.02 -36.56
N VAL A 25 -33.22 -73.46 -35.40
CA VAL A 25 -33.08 -72.62 -34.23
C VAL A 25 -31.94 -71.59 -34.45
N TYR A 26 -30.83 -71.98 -35.03
CA TYR A 26 -29.72 -71.09 -35.39
C TYR A 26 -30.13 -70.00 -36.41
N GLN A 27 -31.02 -70.31 -37.37
CA GLN A 27 -31.55 -69.31 -38.32
C GLN A 27 -32.58 -68.36 -37.65
N GLN A 28 -33.23 -68.76 -36.54
CA GLN A 28 -34.18 -67.92 -35.82
C GLN A 28 -33.54 -67.10 -34.71
N LEU A 29 -32.23 -67.31 -34.40
CA LEU A 29 -31.53 -66.40 -33.48
C LEU A 29 -31.61 -65.00 -34.06
N PRO A 30 -32.17 -64.06 -33.33
CA PRO A 30 -32.22 -62.65 -33.80
C PRO A 30 -30.79 -62.21 -34.00
N LYS A 31 -30.38 -61.95 -35.21
CA LYS A 31 -29.17 -61.21 -35.51
C LYS A 31 -29.35 -59.86 -34.83
N GLU A 32 -28.59 -59.59 -33.79
CA GLU A 32 -28.49 -58.23 -33.28
C GLU A 32 -28.22 -57.31 -34.45
N LYS A 33 -29.26 -56.63 -34.88
CA LYS A 33 -29.10 -55.49 -35.78
C LYS A 33 -28.43 -54.45 -34.89
N ASP A 34 -27.12 -54.17 -35.14
CA ASP A 34 -26.50 -52.93 -34.66
C ASP A 34 -27.41 -51.79 -35.11
N SER A 35 -28.38 -51.45 -34.26
CA SER A 35 -29.17 -50.28 -34.45
C SER A 35 -28.29 -49.07 -34.12
N MET A 36 -27.49 -48.67 -35.08
CA MET A 36 -26.89 -47.34 -35.01
C MET A 36 -28.02 -46.36 -34.73
N ALA A 37 -27.92 -45.69 -33.61
CA ALA A 37 -28.86 -44.61 -33.29
C ALA A 37 -28.77 -43.54 -34.39
N THR A 38 -29.70 -43.56 -35.30
CA THR A 38 -29.78 -42.57 -36.37
C THR A 38 -30.80 -41.48 -35.96
N THR A 39 -30.36 -40.24 -36.08
CA THR A 39 -31.25 -39.09 -35.90
C THR A 39 -31.38 -38.32 -37.21
N THR A 40 -32.51 -37.73 -37.43
CA THR A 40 -32.76 -36.92 -38.63
C THR A 40 -32.08 -35.58 -38.50
N VAL A 41 -31.28 -35.18 -39.48
CA VAL A 41 -30.67 -33.86 -39.55
C VAL A 41 -31.79 -32.84 -39.82
N ARG A 42 -31.96 -31.90 -38.90
CA ARG A 42 -32.86 -30.76 -39.07
C ARG A 42 -32.03 -29.51 -39.34
N LYS A 43 -32.39 -28.75 -40.35
CA LYS A 43 -31.85 -27.43 -40.61
C LYS A 43 -32.59 -26.42 -39.74
N GLY A 44 -31.88 -25.70 -38.89
CA GLY A 44 -32.44 -24.68 -38.02
C GLY A 44 -31.34 -23.86 -37.41
N ASP A 45 -31.70 -22.79 -36.70
CA ASP A 45 -30.74 -21.94 -36.00
C ASP A 45 -30.17 -22.70 -34.81
N PHE A 46 -28.84 -22.67 -34.69
CA PHE A 46 -28.12 -23.26 -33.58
C PHE A 46 -27.71 -22.16 -32.63
N VAL A 47 -28.27 -22.17 -31.42
CA VAL A 47 -27.95 -21.23 -30.36
C VAL A 47 -26.80 -21.79 -29.54
N VAL A 48 -25.67 -21.10 -29.55
CA VAL A 48 -24.51 -21.43 -28.70
C VAL A 48 -24.70 -20.71 -27.39
N ARG A 49 -24.81 -21.44 -26.30
CA ARG A 49 -24.90 -20.88 -24.93
C ARG A 49 -23.67 -21.23 -24.15
N ALA A 50 -23.02 -20.22 -23.56
CA ALA A 50 -21.95 -20.39 -22.61
C ALA A 50 -22.45 -20.20 -21.19
N PHE A 51 -21.99 -21.04 -20.27
CA PHE A 51 -22.35 -20.97 -18.85
C PHE A 51 -21.09 -20.69 -18.06
N THR A 52 -21.16 -19.70 -17.18
CA THR A 52 -20.04 -19.39 -16.31
C THR A 52 -20.53 -19.02 -14.91
N ARG A 53 -19.63 -19.14 -13.90
CA ARG A 53 -19.86 -18.66 -12.54
C ARG A 53 -19.03 -17.42 -12.32
N GLY A 54 -19.57 -16.49 -11.55
CA GLY A 54 -18.91 -15.24 -11.26
C GLY A 54 -19.21 -14.73 -9.86
N GLU A 55 -18.66 -13.58 -9.56
CA GLU A 55 -18.82 -12.87 -8.28
C GLU A 55 -19.47 -11.52 -8.56
N LEU A 56 -20.44 -11.15 -7.72
CA LEU A 56 -21.02 -9.81 -7.75
C LEU A 56 -20.07 -8.83 -7.05
N ARG A 57 -19.71 -7.75 -7.74
CA ARG A 57 -18.84 -6.71 -7.21
C ARG A 57 -19.45 -5.33 -7.38
N ALA A 58 -19.12 -4.44 -6.46
CA ALA A 58 -19.41 -3.04 -6.64
C ALA A 58 -18.50 -2.46 -7.76
N VAL A 59 -19.05 -1.67 -8.65
CA VAL A 59 -18.29 -0.97 -9.70
C VAL A 59 -17.31 0.01 -9.10
N ARG A 60 -17.64 0.55 -7.93
CA ARG A 60 -16.83 1.50 -7.18
C ARG A 60 -16.63 1.01 -5.77
N SER A 61 -15.38 0.91 -5.37
CA SER A 61 -15.00 0.65 -3.99
C SER A 61 -13.81 1.51 -3.60
N ALA A 62 -13.67 1.77 -2.32
CA ALA A 62 -12.55 2.49 -1.77
C ALA A 62 -11.96 1.69 -0.60
N THR A 63 -10.74 1.23 -0.77
CA THR A 63 -10.02 0.52 0.29
C THR A 63 -9.27 1.53 1.15
N LEU A 64 -9.53 1.51 2.45
CA LEU A 64 -8.81 2.25 3.46
C LEU A 64 -7.67 1.40 3.99
N THR A 65 -6.49 1.97 3.99
CA THR A 65 -5.28 1.32 4.49
C THR A 65 -4.82 1.97 5.79
N ALA A 66 -4.17 1.20 6.64
CA ALA A 66 -3.59 1.70 7.87
C ALA A 66 -2.58 2.82 7.58
N PRO A 67 -2.67 3.98 8.28
CA PRO A 67 -1.74 5.08 8.12
C PRO A 67 -0.36 4.75 8.68
N ASN A 68 0.65 5.53 8.26
CA ASN A 68 2.00 5.39 8.81
C ASN A 68 2.16 6.29 10.05
N LEU A 69 1.94 5.72 11.23
CA LEU A 69 2.06 6.37 12.53
C LEU A 69 3.37 5.99 13.26
N PHE A 70 4.48 5.87 12.52
CA PHE A 70 5.82 5.47 12.99
C PHE A 70 5.98 3.99 13.35
N GLY A 71 5.27 3.10 12.69
CA GLY A 71 5.38 1.66 12.89
C GLY A 71 4.04 0.97 12.94
N GLN A 72 4.00 -0.19 13.55
CA GLN A 72 2.75 -0.89 13.83
C GLN A 72 1.90 -0.06 14.79
N THR A 73 0.60 -0.03 14.55
CA THR A 73 -0.34 0.70 15.37
C THR A 73 -1.55 -0.16 15.71
N GLN A 74 -2.17 0.12 16.84
CA GLN A 74 -3.37 -0.57 17.30
C GLN A 74 -4.63 0.13 16.81
N ILE A 75 -5.63 -0.65 16.40
CA ILE A 75 -6.95 -0.14 16.05
C ILE A 75 -7.69 0.16 17.36
N THR A 76 -8.02 1.42 17.60
CA THR A 76 -8.78 1.86 18.79
C THR A 76 -10.27 1.89 18.56
N PHE A 77 -10.69 2.07 17.30
CA PHE A 77 -12.08 2.05 16.90
C PHE A 77 -12.19 1.48 15.50
N LEU A 78 -13.18 0.61 15.28
CA LEU A 78 -13.50 0.04 13.97
C LEU A 78 -15.01 -0.02 13.83
N ALA A 79 -15.53 0.61 12.80
CA ALA A 79 -16.96 0.56 12.53
C ALA A 79 -17.42 -0.88 12.20
N PRO A 80 -18.62 -1.30 12.64
CA PRO A 80 -19.07 -2.67 12.53
C PRO A 80 -19.22 -3.12 11.07
N LEU A 81 -18.91 -4.41 10.83
CA LEU A 81 -19.06 -5.04 9.52
C LEU A 81 -20.51 -4.91 9.03
N GLY A 82 -20.67 -4.57 7.75
CA GLY A 82 -21.97 -4.43 7.11
C GLY A 82 -22.73 -3.15 7.44
N ALA A 83 -22.15 -2.25 8.22
CA ALA A 83 -22.77 -0.94 8.44
C ALA A 83 -22.65 -0.05 7.20
N PHE A 84 -23.63 0.82 7.00
CA PHE A 84 -23.60 1.82 5.92
C PHE A 84 -22.91 3.09 6.42
N ALA A 85 -21.81 3.46 5.79
CA ALA A 85 -21.09 4.70 6.05
C ALA A 85 -21.44 5.77 5.04
N ARG A 86 -21.62 7.01 5.50
CA ARG A 86 -21.71 8.18 4.63
C ARG A 86 -20.31 8.74 4.37
N GLU A 87 -20.18 9.51 3.30
CA GLU A 87 -18.94 10.24 3.02
C GLU A 87 -18.52 11.08 4.23
N LYS A 88 -17.26 10.96 4.66
CA LYS A 88 -16.64 11.58 5.83
C LYS A 88 -17.05 11.03 7.20
N ASP A 89 -17.81 9.94 7.27
CA ASP A 89 -18.03 9.25 8.55
C ASP A 89 -16.71 8.61 9.03
N LEU A 90 -16.53 8.55 10.36
CA LEU A 90 -15.38 7.87 10.96
C LEU A 90 -15.54 6.36 10.80
N ILE A 91 -14.61 5.72 10.11
CA ILE A 91 -14.61 4.28 9.87
C ILE A 91 -13.64 3.55 10.80
N ALA A 92 -12.44 4.08 10.94
CA ALA A 92 -11.43 3.51 11.82
C ALA A 92 -10.65 4.62 12.51
N ALA A 93 -10.27 4.38 13.76
CA ALA A 93 -9.32 5.20 14.49
C ALA A 93 -8.18 4.32 15.00
N TYR A 94 -7.00 4.90 15.05
CA TYR A 94 -5.78 4.23 15.46
C TYR A 94 -5.17 4.94 16.67
N ASP A 95 -4.35 4.23 17.43
CA ASP A 95 -3.61 4.82 18.54
C ASP A 95 -2.65 5.91 18.01
N ASP A 96 -2.90 7.14 18.41
CA ASP A 96 -2.15 8.33 18.02
C ASP A 96 -1.18 8.83 19.10
N THR A 97 -1.07 8.12 20.24
CA THR A 97 -0.26 8.52 21.39
C THR A 97 1.20 8.81 21.01
N ALA A 98 1.80 7.95 20.21
CA ALA A 98 3.19 8.12 19.74
C ALA A 98 3.34 9.35 18.82
N VAL A 99 2.33 9.61 17.98
CA VAL A 99 2.32 10.75 17.06
C VAL A 99 2.11 12.06 17.82
N LEU A 100 1.22 12.07 18.83
CA LEU A 100 1.01 13.23 19.69
C LEU A 100 2.27 13.59 20.48
N SER A 101 2.97 12.60 21.04
CA SER A 101 4.26 12.81 21.70
C SER A 101 5.28 13.44 20.74
N ARG A 102 5.32 12.98 19.48
CA ARG A 102 6.19 13.54 18.46
C ARG A 102 5.85 14.98 18.08
N VAL A 103 4.55 15.31 18.02
CA VAL A 103 4.10 16.71 17.80
C VAL A 103 4.62 17.62 18.89
N VAL A 104 4.53 17.18 20.17
CA VAL A 104 5.05 17.96 21.32
C VAL A 104 6.56 18.13 21.20
N GLU A 105 7.32 17.08 20.90
CA GLU A 105 8.77 17.16 20.69
C GLU A 105 9.13 18.12 19.56
N SER A 106 8.45 18.03 18.42
CA SER A 106 8.69 18.92 17.27
C SER A 106 8.33 20.37 17.59
N GLN A 107 7.32 20.61 18.43
CA GLN A 107 6.97 21.95 18.90
C GLN A 107 8.07 22.51 19.80
N ILE A 108 8.57 21.74 20.77
CA ILE A 108 9.65 22.14 21.66
C ILE A 108 10.93 22.47 20.87
N GLU A 109 11.28 21.64 19.87
CA GLU A 109 12.45 21.91 19.03
C GLU A 109 12.30 23.19 18.20
N LEU A 110 11.10 23.45 17.65
CA LEU A 110 10.79 24.69 16.96
C LEU A 110 10.96 25.92 17.87
N ASP A 111 10.44 25.83 19.10
CA ASP A 111 10.51 26.92 20.07
C ASP A 111 11.97 27.15 20.52
N LYS A 112 12.74 26.10 20.71
CA LYS A 112 14.17 26.21 21.02
C LYS A 112 14.96 26.93 19.91
N ILE A 113 14.76 26.54 18.64
CA ILE A 113 15.41 27.21 17.51
C ILE A 113 14.94 28.66 17.40
N HIS A 114 13.66 28.92 17.67
CA HIS A 114 13.12 30.28 17.69
C HIS A 114 13.82 31.16 18.75
N GLN A 115 14.01 30.64 19.96
CA GLN A 115 14.73 31.35 21.02
C GLN A 115 16.21 31.59 20.65
N GLN A 116 16.87 30.60 20.02
CA GLN A 116 18.24 30.77 19.52
C GLN A 116 18.31 31.87 18.46
N LEU A 117 17.34 31.96 17.57
CA LEU A 117 17.25 33.00 16.54
C LEU A 117 17.06 34.40 17.17
N LEU A 118 16.18 34.50 18.17
CA LEU A 118 15.98 35.76 18.90
C LEU A 118 17.25 36.19 19.61
N LYS A 119 17.94 35.26 20.29
CA LYS A 119 19.22 35.52 20.94
C LYS A 119 20.27 36.00 19.94
N ALA A 120 20.45 35.31 18.83
CA ALA A 120 21.45 35.71 17.82
C ALA A 120 21.15 37.08 17.22
N ARG A 121 19.90 37.48 17.05
CA ARG A 121 19.51 38.84 16.63
C ARG A 121 19.84 39.88 17.70
N ALA A 122 19.58 39.59 18.97
CA ALA A 122 19.86 40.48 20.07
C ALA A 122 21.39 40.68 20.22
N ASP A 123 22.16 39.59 20.08
CA ASP A 123 23.64 39.62 20.13
C ASP A 123 24.21 40.45 18.98
N LEU A 124 23.67 40.33 17.77
CA LEU A 124 24.06 41.17 16.63
C LEU A 124 23.78 42.64 16.89
N GLN A 125 22.61 42.98 17.43
CA GLN A 125 22.25 44.35 17.78
C GLN A 125 23.22 44.95 18.85
N LEU A 126 23.51 44.17 19.88
CA LEU A 126 24.42 44.57 20.95
C LEU A 126 25.86 44.80 20.40
N SER A 127 26.32 43.85 19.56
CA SER A 127 27.62 43.98 18.91
C SER A 127 27.69 45.20 17.99
N ALA A 128 26.63 45.45 17.20
CA ALA A 128 26.57 46.61 16.29
C ALA A 128 26.65 47.92 17.04
N ASN A 129 25.96 48.08 18.17
CA ASN A 129 26.01 49.26 19.00
C ASN A 129 27.42 49.48 19.57
N LYS A 130 28.11 48.40 20.02
CA LYS A 130 29.47 48.49 20.50
C LYS A 130 30.45 48.85 19.39
N ASP A 131 30.35 48.20 18.25
CA ASP A 131 31.18 48.44 17.07
C ASP A 131 31.03 49.89 16.55
N GLU A 132 29.83 50.48 16.68
CA GLU A 132 29.58 51.88 16.33
C GLU A 132 30.33 52.86 17.23
N VAL A 133 30.36 52.59 18.56
CA VAL A 133 31.11 53.35 19.55
C VAL A 133 32.63 53.27 19.26
N ASP A 134 33.13 52.02 19.04
CA ASP A 134 34.56 51.78 18.74
C ASP A 134 34.99 52.49 17.43
N LEU A 135 34.14 52.46 16.39
CA LEU A 135 34.37 53.19 15.11
C LEU A 135 34.42 54.70 15.33
N LEU A 136 33.50 55.22 16.14
CA LEU A 136 33.43 56.65 16.45
C LEU A 136 34.75 57.08 17.18
N GLU A 137 35.19 56.31 18.17
CA GLU A 137 36.43 56.53 18.90
C GLU A 137 37.66 56.52 17.97
N ALA A 138 37.74 55.53 17.04
CA ALA A 138 38.82 55.47 16.06
C ALA A 138 38.81 56.66 15.09
N ARG A 139 37.61 57.15 14.68
CA ARG A 139 37.45 58.37 13.85
C ARG A 139 37.95 59.60 14.62
N PHE A 140 37.63 59.75 15.90
CA PHE A 140 38.16 60.82 16.73
C PHE A 140 39.69 60.76 16.88
N GLY A 141 40.25 59.54 17.00
CA GLY A 141 41.69 59.32 17.00
C GLY A 141 42.36 59.84 15.73
N VAL A 142 41.82 59.54 14.54
CA VAL A 142 42.30 60.05 13.26
C VAL A 142 42.19 61.57 13.22
N ARG A 143 41.06 62.14 13.67
CA ARG A 143 40.87 63.60 13.68
C ARG A 143 41.84 64.33 14.58
N THR A 144 42.14 63.77 15.74
CA THR A 144 43.12 64.29 16.69
C THR A 144 44.52 64.29 16.07
N ALA A 145 44.93 63.18 15.42
CA ALA A 145 46.21 63.08 14.73
C ALA A 145 46.31 64.03 13.54
N GLU A 146 45.23 64.26 12.80
CA GLU A 146 45.17 65.27 11.73
C GLU A 146 45.39 66.73 12.24
N LEU A 147 44.79 67.05 13.40
CA LEU A 147 44.97 68.33 14.04
C LEU A 147 46.40 68.51 14.54
N GLN A 148 47.03 67.46 15.09
CA GLN A 148 48.46 67.50 15.45
C GLN A 148 49.39 67.71 14.24
N MET A 149 49.07 67.05 13.12
CA MET A 149 49.82 67.23 11.87
C MET A 149 49.75 68.66 11.33
N LYS A 150 48.64 69.39 11.47
CA LYS A 150 48.51 70.80 11.07
C LYS A 150 49.46 71.71 11.84
N ARG A 151 50.00 71.26 12.96
CA ARG A 151 50.98 72.03 13.75
C ARG A 151 52.45 71.73 13.37
N ASN A 152 52.68 70.85 12.38
CA ASN A 152 54.00 70.39 12.00
C ASN A 152 54.90 71.55 11.46
N GLU A 153 54.32 72.62 10.93
CA GLU A 153 55.11 73.82 10.50
C GLU A 153 55.77 74.57 11.66
N LEU A 154 55.32 74.33 12.91
CA LEU A 154 55.82 75.09 14.13
C LEU A 154 56.70 74.25 15.06
N ILE A 155 57.02 73.01 14.69
CA ILE A 155 57.70 72.05 15.54
C ILE A 155 59.03 71.49 14.90
N SER A 156 59.79 70.69 15.60
CA SER A 156 61.01 70.06 15.09
C SER A 156 60.68 69.02 14.00
N ALA A 157 61.63 68.82 13.04
CA ALA A 157 61.49 67.84 11.96
C ALA A 157 61.26 66.40 12.46
N ILE A 158 61.86 66.08 13.64
CA ILE A 158 61.68 64.77 14.28
C ILE A 158 60.21 64.58 14.79
N ASP A 159 59.73 65.64 15.46
CA ASP A 159 58.35 65.61 15.98
C ASP A 159 57.29 65.67 14.83
N ALA A 160 57.57 66.40 13.78
CA ALA A 160 56.77 66.41 12.57
C ALA A 160 56.68 65.02 11.95
N ARG A 161 57.75 64.27 11.83
CA ARG A 161 57.76 62.89 11.32
C ARG A 161 57.04 61.94 12.25
N LYS A 162 57.16 62.12 13.57
CA LYS A 162 56.36 61.34 14.54
C LYS A 162 54.87 61.53 14.38
N ASN A 163 54.39 62.79 14.16
CA ASN A 163 52.99 63.06 13.93
C ASN A 163 52.48 62.48 12.62
N GLU A 164 53.28 62.44 11.55
CA GLU A 164 52.93 61.74 10.31
C GLU A 164 52.70 60.25 10.52
N LEU A 165 53.63 59.60 11.23
CA LEU A 165 53.50 58.17 11.54
C LEU A 165 52.29 57.87 12.44
N THR A 166 52.01 58.75 13.43
CA THR A 166 50.84 58.64 14.30
C THR A 166 49.54 58.76 13.50
N LEU A 167 49.50 59.71 12.53
CA LEU A 167 48.33 59.82 11.65
C LEU A 167 48.16 58.57 10.77
N GLU A 168 49.25 58.09 10.18
CA GLU A 168 49.21 56.85 9.38
C GLU A 168 48.75 55.65 10.20
N GLU A 169 49.24 55.50 11.41
CA GLU A 169 48.79 54.45 12.33
C GLU A 169 47.31 54.55 12.69
N ALA A 170 46.83 55.78 13.02
CA ALA A 170 45.41 56.01 13.31
C ALA A 170 44.50 55.67 12.10
N LYS A 171 44.92 56.04 10.89
CA LYS A 171 44.17 55.71 9.65
C LYS A 171 44.12 54.20 9.42
N ARG A 172 45.27 53.54 9.53
CA ARG A 172 45.32 52.06 9.37
C ARG A 172 44.53 51.31 10.47
N ARG A 173 44.48 51.85 11.69
CA ARG A 173 43.66 51.31 12.77
C ARG A 173 42.17 51.42 12.46
N LEU A 174 41.71 52.58 11.95
CA LEU A 174 40.33 52.81 11.54
C LEU A 174 39.94 51.87 10.39
N GLU A 175 40.78 51.74 9.35
CA GLU A 175 40.57 50.85 8.23
C GLU A 175 40.43 49.37 8.63
N ARG A 176 41.35 48.90 9.48
CA ARG A 176 41.28 47.53 10.05
C ARG A 176 40.00 47.33 10.85
N LEU A 177 39.63 48.29 11.72
CA LEU A 177 38.40 48.18 12.51
C LEU A 177 37.16 48.15 11.66
N GLN A 178 37.11 48.95 10.57
CA GLN A 178 36.00 48.92 9.61
C GLN A 178 35.86 47.54 8.94
N SER A 179 36.96 46.94 8.49
CA SER A 179 36.99 45.62 7.90
C SER A 179 36.59 44.54 8.92
N ASP A 180 37.06 44.62 10.17
CA ASP A 180 36.72 43.68 11.25
C ASP A 180 35.22 43.73 11.60
N VAL A 181 34.66 44.93 11.71
CA VAL A 181 33.23 45.16 11.96
C VAL A 181 32.36 44.56 10.84
N GLN A 182 32.76 44.82 9.59
CA GLN A 182 32.07 44.28 8.44
C GLN A 182 32.09 42.74 8.45
N SER A 183 33.23 42.13 8.69
CA SER A 183 33.39 40.68 8.73
C SER A 183 32.59 40.04 9.87
N LYS A 184 32.57 40.64 11.06
CA LYS A 184 31.77 40.19 12.21
C LYS A 184 30.26 40.24 11.89
N ARG A 185 29.84 41.34 11.26
CA ARG A 185 28.43 41.52 10.86
C ARG A 185 28.01 40.45 9.85
N GLU A 186 28.79 40.20 8.80
CA GLU A 186 28.55 39.18 7.82
C GLU A 186 28.47 37.78 8.43
N GLN A 187 29.37 37.44 9.38
CA GLN A 187 29.33 36.19 10.12
C GLN A 187 28.05 36.03 10.96
N ALA A 188 27.65 37.09 11.68
CA ALA A 188 26.43 37.07 12.48
C ALA A 188 25.16 36.94 11.60
N GLU A 189 25.11 37.66 10.49
CA GLU A 189 23.99 37.55 9.53
C GLU A 189 23.95 36.14 8.89
N ALA A 190 25.10 35.55 8.58
CA ALA A 190 25.17 34.18 8.08
C ALA A 190 24.62 33.18 9.12
N GLN A 191 25.01 33.34 10.40
CA GLN A 191 24.47 32.51 11.49
C GLN A 191 22.95 32.65 11.65
N ILE A 192 22.43 33.89 11.56
CA ILE A 192 20.99 34.16 11.60
C ILE A 192 20.26 33.49 10.41
N ARG A 193 20.86 33.50 9.21
CA ARG A 193 20.31 32.79 8.05
C ARG A 193 20.24 31.28 8.27
N VAL A 194 21.31 30.68 8.81
CA VAL A 194 21.35 29.24 9.14
C VAL A 194 20.26 28.89 10.14
N LEU A 195 20.11 29.65 11.23
CA LEU A 195 19.05 29.46 12.23
C LEU A 195 17.65 29.64 11.60
N GLY A 196 17.52 30.56 10.67
CA GLY A 196 16.28 30.78 9.91
C GLY A 196 15.88 29.55 9.10
N GLU A 197 16.83 28.93 8.40
CA GLU A 197 16.59 27.67 7.65
C GLU A 197 16.30 26.48 8.57
N GLN A 198 16.99 26.38 9.71
CA GLN A 198 16.70 25.36 10.71
C GLN A 198 15.28 25.51 11.26
N ARG A 199 14.84 26.74 11.56
CA ARG A 199 13.47 27.03 11.99
C ARG A 199 12.45 26.61 10.92
N ARG A 200 12.72 26.92 9.65
CA ARG A 200 11.85 26.50 8.54
C ARG A 200 11.73 24.98 8.45
N LYS A 201 12.85 24.28 8.56
CA LYS A 201 12.88 22.80 8.61
C LYS A 201 12.06 22.25 9.78
N ALA A 202 12.23 22.80 10.98
CA ALA A 202 11.47 22.38 12.16
C ALA A 202 9.96 22.63 12.00
N LEU A 203 9.57 23.77 11.40
CA LEU A 203 8.17 24.07 11.11
C LEU A 203 7.55 23.06 10.12
N ILE A 204 8.28 22.70 9.07
CA ILE A 204 7.83 21.69 8.11
C ILE A 204 7.65 20.34 8.81
N GLN A 205 8.58 19.96 9.70
CA GLN A 205 8.49 18.72 10.46
C GLN A 205 7.25 18.72 11.37
N LEU A 206 7.03 19.78 12.13
CA LEU A 206 5.86 19.95 12.98
C LEU A 206 4.55 19.83 12.18
N ASN A 207 4.47 20.46 11.01
CA ASN A 207 3.28 20.39 10.16
C ASN A 207 3.03 18.97 9.63
N ARG A 208 4.09 18.22 9.32
CA ARG A 208 3.98 16.80 8.94
C ARG A 208 3.47 15.94 10.08
N ASP A 209 3.99 16.16 11.29
CA ASP A 209 3.58 15.39 12.46
C ASP A 209 2.12 15.72 12.84
N LYS A 210 1.70 16.98 12.74
CA LYS A 210 0.29 17.37 12.87
C LYS A 210 -0.62 16.74 11.82
N ALA A 211 -0.19 16.64 10.57
CA ALA A 211 -0.94 15.96 9.52
C ALA A 211 -1.14 14.47 9.81
N ARG A 212 -0.11 13.79 10.37
CA ARG A 212 -0.23 12.39 10.79
C ARG A 212 -1.26 12.15 11.89
N VAL A 213 -1.43 13.09 12.82
CA VAL A 213 -2.50 13.00 13.84
C VAL A 213 -3.87 12.96 13.16
N LEU A 214 -4.06 13.73 12.09
CA LEU A 214 -5.32 13.68 11.33
C LEU A 214 -5.47 12.36 10.57
N GLU A 215 -4.37 11.78 10.07
CA GLU A 215 -4.36 10.49 9.39
C GLU A 215 -4.67 9.31 10.35
N ALA A 216 -4.49 9.49 11.68
CA ALA A 216 -4.87 8.49 12.68
C ALA A 216 -6.39 8.23 12.72
N LYS A 217 -7.19 9.07 12.06
CA LYS A 217 -8.64 8.90 11.89
C LYS A 217 -8.95 8.69 10.42
N SER A 218 -9.31 7.46 10.07
CA SER A 218 -9.71 7.12 8.70
C SER A 218 -11.18 7.42 8.49
N LEU A 219 -11.45 8.36 7.60
CA LEU A 219 -12.81 8.77 7.22
C LEU A 219 -13.25 8.11 5.92
N ALA A 220 -14.54 7.88 5.75
CA ALA A 220 -15.11 7.35 4.53
C ALA A 220 -14.87 8.28 3.33
N PRO A 221 -14.19 7.84 2.27
CA PRO A 221 -14.01 8.67 1.07
C PRO A 221 -15.24 8.67 0.17
N ILE A 222 -16.09 7.66 0.29
CA ILE A 222 -17.36 7.50 -0.44
C ILE A 222 -18.42 6.95 0.51
N SER A 223 -19.69 7.19 0.20
CA SER A 223 -20.79 6.53 0.92
C SER A 223 -20.98 5.11 0.41
N GLY A 224 -21.16 4.15 1.32
CA GLY A 224 -21.32 2.76 0.92
C GLY A 224 -21.38 1.78 2.10
N LEU A 225 -21.45 0.50 1.76
CA LEU A 225 -21.41 -0.60 2.72
C LEU A 225 -19.95 -0.90 3.12
N MET A 226 -19.72 -1.12 4.39
CA MET A 226 -18.40 -1.43 4.90
C MET A 226 -18.12 -2.93 4.92
N ALA A 227 -17.00 -3.33 4.33
CA ALA A 227 -16.42 -4.66 4.41
C ALA A 227 -15.09 -4.60 5.14
N VAL A 228 -15.01 -5.23 6.30
CA VAL A 228 -13.76 -5.33 7.09
C VAL A 228 -12.84 -6.36 6.42
N LYS A 229 -11.54 -6.06 6.36
CA LYS A 229 -10.54 -6.97 5.79
C LYS A 229 -10.03 -7.97 6.83
N GLN A 230 -9.47 -9.06 6.35
CA GLN A 230 -8.91 -10.12 7.19
C GLN A 230 -7.58 -9.71 7.81
N ASN A 231 -7.33 -10.16 9.04
CA ASN A 231 -6.10 -9.92 9.78
C ASN A 231 -5.02 -10.97 9.43
N TYR A 232 -4.28 -10.72 8.37
CA TYR A 232 -3.16 -11.59 7.97
C TYR A 232 -1.98 -11.54 8.95
N ALA A 233 -1.88 -10.50 9.79
CA ALA A 233 -0.81 -10.37 10.77
C ALA A 233 -1.02 -11.31 11.99
N ALA A 234 -2.27 -11.67 12.30
CA ALA A 234 -2.58 -12.62 13.36
C ALA A 234 -2.16 -14.07 13.04
N GLY A 235 -1.55 -14.30 11.86
CA GLY A 235 -0.84 -15.49 11.50
C GLY A 235 -1.70 -16.76 11.53
N GLY A 236 -2.51 -16.96 10.51
CA GLY A 236 -3.08 -18.26 10.26
C GLY A 236 -1.95 -19.28 10.01
N ARG A 237 -1.76 -20.27 10.91
CA ARG A 237 -1.00 -21.47 10.58
C ARG A 237 -1.67 -22.11 9.36
N PHE A 238 -0.88 -22.75 8.51
CA PHE A 238 -1.37 -23.46 7.32
C PHE A 238 -2.69 -24.19 7.62
N GLY A 239 -3.80 -23.73 6.99
CA GLY A 239 -5.11 -24.36 7.08
C GLY A 239 -6.08 -23.80 8.13
N SER A 240 -5.74 -22.75 8.89
CA SER A 240 -6.68 -22.04 9.75
C SER A 240 -7.31 -20.85 9.00
N GLU A 241 -8.58 -20.61 9.26
CA GLU A 241 -9.33 -19.49 8.75
C GLU A 241 -8.73 -18.19 9.34
N VAL A 242 -8.41 -17.21 8.46
CA VAL A 242 -7.87 -15.92 8.89
C VAL A 242 -9.03 -15.09 9.43
N PRO A 243 -8.97 -14.62 10.69
CA PRO A 243 -10.06 -13.84 11.27
C PRO A 243 -10.14 -12.44 10.66
N ASP A 244 -11.31 -11.83 10.71
CA ASP A 244 -11.48 -10.43 10.36
C ASP A 244 -10.81 -9.53 11.41
N LEU A 245 -10.37 -8.35 10.95
CA LEU A 245 -9.80 -7.31 11.82
C LEU A 245 -10.81 -6.86 12.86
N ARG A 246 -10.32 -6.59 14.07
CA ARG A 246 -11.12 -6.14 15.23
C ARG A 246 -10.45 -4.99 15.94
N GLU A 247 -11.23 -4.29 16.75
CA GLU A 247 -10.68 -3.33 17.71
C GLU A 247 -9.68 -4.02 18.64
N GLY A 248 -8.55 -3.37 18.88
CA GLY A 248 -7.45 -3.93 19.66
C GLY A 248 -6.38 -4.65 18.85
N ASP A 249 -6.63 -4.96 17.58
CA ASP A 249 -5.63 -5.61 16.72
C ASP A 249 -4.50 -4.65 16.34
N GLU A 250 -3.28 -5.20 16.27
CA GLU A 250 -2.12 -4.51 15.73
C GLU A 250 -2.06 -4.65 14.21
N ILE A 251 -1.77 -3.54 13.54
CA ILE A 251 -1.71 -3.50 12.09
C ILE A 251 -0.48 -2.76 11.60
N SER A 252 0.10 -3.26 10.50
CA SER A 252 1.25 -2.64 9.85
C SER A 252 0.82 -1.51 8.91
N PRO A 253 1.61 -0.43 8.78
CA PRO A 253 1.33 0.64 7.84
C PRO A 253 1.11 0.13 6.40
N GLY A 254 0.09 0.66 5.74
CA GLY A 254 -0.26 0.28 4.37
C GLY A 254 -1.11 -0.99 4.22
N SER A 255 -1.34 -1.74 5.32
CA SER A 255 -2.24 -2.90 5.28
C SER A 255 -3.69 -2.46 5.06
N PRO A 256 -4.48 -3.18 4.25
CA PRO A 256 -5.88 -2.86 4.04
C PRO A 256 -6.69 -3.18 5.30
N VAL A 257 -7.53 -2.25 5.75
CA VAL A 257 -8.33 -2.37 6.97
C VAL A 257 -9.80 -2.55 6.64
N VAL A 258 -10.36 -1.65 5.87
CA VAL A 258 -11.78 -1.63 5.49
C VAL A 258 -11.89 -1.28 4.00
N GLU A 259 -12.85 -1.88 3.34
CA GLU A 259 -13.28 -1.50 2.00
C GLU A 259 -14.70 -0.96 2.07
N VAL A 260 -14.91 0.23 1.52
CA VAL A 260 -16.24 0.84 1.39
C VAL A 260 -16.75 0.56 -0.03
N LEU A 261 -17.85 -0.14 -0.12
CA LEU A 261 -18.45 -0.61 -1.37
C LEU A 261 -19.64 0.28 -1.72
N ASP A 262 -19.58 0.94 -2.87
CA ASP A 262 -20.70 1.71 -3.41
C ASP A 262 -21.72 0.75 -4.08
N LEU A 263 -22.84 0.51 -3.41
CA LEU A 263 -23.87 -0.41 -3.89
C LEU A 263 -24.80 0.22 -4.94
N SER A 264 -24.56 1.45 -5.36
CA SER A 264 -25.40 2.12 -6.36
C SER A 264 -25.27 1.52 -7.75
N GLU A 265 -24.15 0.86 -8.05
CA GLU A 265 -23.89 0.17 -9.30
C GLU A 265 -23.09 -1.11 -9.06
N LEU A 266 -23.67 -2.24 -9.47
CA LEU A 266 -23.04 -3.55 -9.31
C LEU A 266 -22.71 -4.15 -10.68
N GLU A 267 -21.65 -4.95 -10.73
CA GLU A 267 -21.26 -5.73 -11.90
C GLU A 267 -20.89 -7.16 -11.50
N VAL A 268 -21.05 -8.07 -12.44
CA VAL A 268 -20.65 -9.46 -12.25
C VAL A 268 -19.31 -9.69 -12.94
N VAL A 269 -18.34 -10.16 -12.19
CA VAL A 269 -17.04 -10.58 -12.72
C VAL A 269 -17.00 -12.09 -12.77
N ALA A 270 -16.85 -12.65 -13.97
CA ALA A 270 -16.78 -14.08 -14.17
C ALA A 270 -15.55 -14.49 -14.97
N LYS A 271 -15.08 -15.71 -14.75
CA LYS A 271 -13.96 -16.31 -15.47
C LYS A 271 -14.46 -17.24 -16.56
N VAL A 272 -14.18 -16.90 -17.80
CA VAL A 272 -14.66 -17.63 -18.98
C VAL A 272 -13.48 -18.34 -19.65
N SER A 273 -13.74 -19.54 -20.19
CA SER A 273 -12.75 -20.30 -20.93
C SER A 273 -12.34 -19.61 -22.25
N GLU A 274 -11.18 -19.96 -22.80
CA GLU A 274 -10.71 -19.43 -24.08
C GLU A 274 -11.68 -19.72 -25.24
N VAL A 275 -12.31 -20.89 -25.23
CA VAL A 275 -13.27 -21.32 -26.26
C VAL A 275 -14.53 -20.46 -26.22
N ASP A 276 -15.07 -20.26 -25.03
CA ASP A 276 -16.29 -19.46 -24.84
C ASP A 276 -16.03 -17.97 -25.12
N ARG A 277 -14.84 -17.47 -24.71
CA ARG A 277 -14.44 -16.09 -24.97
C ARG A 277 -14.45 -15.73 -26.46
N ALA A 278 -14.06 -16.68 -27.33
CA ALA A 278 -14.03 -16.43 -28.77
C ALA A 278 -15.42 -16.04 -29.34
N ASN A 279 -16.51 -16.51 -28.71
CA ASN A 279 -17.87 -16.26 -29.09
C ASN A 279 -18.52 -15.04 -28.40
N LEU A 280 -17.79 -14.43 -27.43
CA LEU A 280 -18.34 -13.29 -26.69
C LEU A 280 -17.94 -11.95 -27.31
N ARG A 281 -18.90 -11.02 -27.31
CA ARG A 281 -18.70 -9.64 -27.77
C ARG A 281 -19.22 -8.65 -26.76
N VAL A 282 -18.60 -7.50 -26.65
CA VAL A 282 -19.08 -6.40 -25.82
C VAL A 282 -20.45 -5.95 -26.32
N GLY A 283 -21.41 -5.75 -25.39
CA GLY A 283 -22.77 -5.37 -25.67
C GLY A 283 -23.73 -6.55 -25.86
N GLN A 284 -23.25 -7.78 -25.88
CA GLN A 284 -24.10 -8.99 -25.97
C GLN A 284 -24.96 -9.13 -24.71
N ASN A 285 -26.23 -9.56 -24.89
CA ASN A 285 -27.14 -9.77 -23.77
C ASN A 285 -26.77 -11.04 -22.99
N VAL A 286 -26.90 -10.96 -21.68
CA VAL A 286 -26.64 -12.08 -20.77
C VAL A 286 -27.76 -12.19 -19.75
N LYS A 287 -27.98 -13.40 -19.26
CA LYS A 287 -28.92 -13.67 -18.17
C LYS A 287 -28.15 -14.08 -16.94
N VAL A 288 -28.31 -13.32 -15.87
CA VAL A 288 -27.63 -13.53 -14.59
C VAL A 288 -28.61 -14.11 -13.58
N ARG A 289 -28.23 -15.20 -12.94
CA ARG A 289 -28.94 -15.77 -11.81
C ARG A 289 -28.13 -15.66 -10.56
N LEU A 290 -28.68 -15.10 -9.51
CA LEU A 290 -28.00 -14.95 -8.22
C LEU A 290 -28.37 -16.11 -7.30
N ASP A 291 -27.39 -16.68 -6.59
CA ASP A 291 -27.64 -17.76 -5.62
C ASP A 291 -28.50 -17.27 -4.45
N ALA A 292 -28.38 -16.00 -4.09
CA ALA A 292 -29.19 -15.37 -3.03
C ALA A 292 -30.66 -15.19 -3.45
N LEU A 293 -30.98 -15.19 -4.76
CA LEU A 293 -32.32 -14.97 -5.30
C LEU A 293 -32.65 -16.02 -6.37
N PRO A 294 -32.77 -17.30 -6.01
CA PRO A 294 -32.85 -18.41 -6.98
C PRO A 294 -34.06 -18.39 -7.90
N GLY A 295 -35.10 -17.65 -7.53
CA GLY A 295 -36.33 -17.51 -8.33
C GLY A 295 -36.30 -16.42 -9.41
N HIS A 296 -35.23 -15.60 -9.46
CA HIS A 296 -35.17 -14.44 -10.33
C HIS A 296 -34.02 -14.57 -11.34
N VAL A 297 -34.30 -14.11 -12.56
CA VAL A 297 -33.29 -13.99 -13.63
C VAL A 297 -33.20 -12.54 -14.01
N PHE A 298 -31.98 -12.01 -13.96
CA PHE A 298 -31.69 -10.61 -14.25
C PHE A 298 -31.07 -10.50 -15.64
N ASP A 299 -31.54 -9.54 -16.41
CA ASP A 299 -30.94 -9.21 -17.69
C ASP A 299 -29.69 -8.34 -17.47
N GLY A 300 -28.67 -8.57 -18.28
CA GLY A 300 -27.43 -7.85 -18.26
C GLY A 300 -26.81 -7.76 -19.64
N LYS A 301 -25.64 -7.10 -19.72
CA LYS A 301 -24.88 -7.02 -20.96
C LYS A 301 -23.39 -7.22 -20.65
N VAL A 302 -22.67 -7.78 -21.62
CA VAL A 302 -21.21 -7.84 -21.58
C VAL A 302 -20.64 -6.42 -21.62
N LYS A 303 -20.04 -5.98 -20.52
CA LYS A 303 -19.45 -4.64 -20.37
C LYS A 303 -18.02 -4.59 -20.90
N SER A 304 -17.21 -5.57 -20.53
CA SER A 304 -15.81 -5.67 -21.00
C SER A 304 -15.31 -7.11 -20.97
N LEU A 305 -14.30 -7.36 -21.80
CA LEU A 305 -13.62 -8.63 -21.96
C LEU A 305 -12.13 -8.41 -21.74
N SER A 306 -11.53 -9.12 -20.78
CA SER A 306 -10.08 -9.07 -20.60
C SER A 306 -9.33 -9.60 -21.83
N SER A 307 -8.26 -8.91 -22.19
CA SER A 307 -7.33 -9.39 -23.21
C SER A 307 -6.25 -10.32 -22.64
N THR A 308 -6.08 -10.32 -21.32
CA THR A 308 -5.07 -11.09 -20.60
C THR A 308 -5.72 -12.33 -19.99
N ALA A 309 -5.13 -13.49 -20.25
CA ALA A 309 -5.54 -14.73 -19.61
C ALA A 309 -4.88 -14.87 -18.24
N SER A 310 -5.64 -15.30 -17.25
CA SER A 310 -5.14 -15.76 -15.98
C SER A 310 -5.11 -17.30 -15.96
N SER A 311 -3.98 -17.88 -15.57
CA SER A 311 -3.86 -19.32 -15.32
C SER A 311 -3.47 -19.52 -13.86
N ASN A 312 -4.19 -20.34 -13.13
CA ASN A 312 -3.83 -20.69 -11.78
C ASN A 312 -3.05 -22.01 -11.76
N VAL A 313 -1.74 -21.91 -11.96
CA VAL A 313 -0.85 -23.08 -12.01
C VAL A 313 -0.85 -23.86 -10.70
N MET A 314 -1.16 -23.22 -9.58
CA MET A 314 -1.16 -23.85 -8.25
C MET A 314 -2.41 -24.69 -7.96
N SER A 315 -3.50 -24.51 -8.70
CA SER A 315 -4.76 -25.27 -8.50
C SER A 315 -4.87 -26.52 -9.35
N GLY A 316 -3.82 -26.90 -10.08
CA GLY A 316 -3.82 -28.10 -10.94
C GLY A 316 -4.66 -27.99 -12.21
N ASP A 317 -5.26 -26.82 -12.49
CA ASP A 317 -6.03 -26.53 -13.70
C ASP A 317 -5.22 -25.57 -14.59
N PRO A 318 -4.52 -26.07 -15.63
CA PRO A 318 -3.73 -25.23 -16.52
C PRO A 318 -4.55 -24.46 -17.54
N SER A 319 -5.90 -24.55 -17.47
CA SER A 319 -6.76 -23.89 -18.44
C SER A 319 -6.65 -22.36 -18.32
N LYS A 320 -6.51 -21.72 -19.47
CA LYS A 320 -6.54 -20.26 -19.57
C LYS A 320 -7.94 -19.74 -19.37
N LYS A 321 -8.12 -18.86 -18.37
CA LYS A 321 -9.38 -18.21 -18.08
C LYS A 321 -9.25 -16.71 -18.31
N PHE A 322 -10.28 -16.10 -18.85
CA PHE A 322 -10.37 -14.68 -19.15
C PHE A 322 -11.42 -14.05 -18.25
N ASP A 323 -11.09 -12.93 -17.63
CA ASP A 323 -12.06 -12.18 -16.84
C ASP A 323 -13.01 -11.42 -17.75
N VAL A 324 -14.30 -11.61 -17.53
CA VAL A 324 -15.39 -10.95 -18.25
C VAL A 324 -16.26 -10.23 -17.26
N MET A 325 -16.56 -8.97 -17.53
CA MET A 325 -17.42 -8.14 -16.71
C MET A 325 -18.78 -7.97 -17.36
N PHE A 326 -19.82 -8.25 -16.60
CA PHE A 326 -21.22 -8.10 -17.03
C PHE A 326 -21.89 -7.02 -16.20
N SER A 327 -22.65 -6.15 -16.85
CA SER A 327 -23.58 -5.28 -16.14
C SER A 327 -24.82 -6.07 -15.73
N ILE A 328 -25.45 -5.68 -14.63
CA ILE A 328 -26.71 -6.22 -14.17
C ILE A 328 -27.77 -5.11 -14.15
N ASP A 329 -29.02 -5.44 -14.41
CA ASP A 329 -30.12 -4.49 -14.25
C ASP A 329 -30.40 -4.22 -12.77
N MET A 330 -29.93 -3.05 -12.30
CA MET A 330 -30.06 -2.64 -10.90
C MET A 330 -31.53 -2.41 -10.50
N GLN A 331 -32.40 -1.96 -11.43
CA GLN A 331 -33.83 -1.76 -11.14
C GLN A 331 -34.52 -3.10 -10.86
N ALA A 332 -34.25 -4.08 -11.71
CA ALA A 332 -34.79 -5.43 -11.53
C ALA A 332 -34.27 -6.07 -10.24
N LEU A 333 -32.99 -5.86 -9.93
CA LEU A 333 -32.37 -6.37 -8.71
C LEU A 333 -33.00 -5.75 -7.45
N LEU A 334 -33.10 -4.43 -7.39
CA LEU A 334 -33.67 -3.71 -6.24
C LEU A 334 -35.16 -4.06 -6.03
N LYS A 335 -35.94 -4.23 -7.10
CA LYS A 335 -37.33 -4.71 -7.02
C LYS A 335 -37.42 -6.13 -6.47
N ALA A 336 -36.50 -7.01 -6.87
CA ALA A 336 -36.46 -8.39 -6.38
C ALA A 336 -36.07 -8.51 -4.92
N THR A 337 -35.31 -7.56 -4.40
CA THR A 337 -34.94 -7.47 -2.96
C THR A 337 -36.01 -6.77 -2.11
N GLY A 338 -37.10 -6.26 -2.71
CA GLY A 338 -38.17 -5.60 -1.98
C GLY A 338 -37.94 -4.12 -1.66
N ALA A 339 -37.02 -3.47 -2.36
CA ALA A 339 -36.78 -2.05 -2.18
C ALA A 339 -37.97 -1.20 -2.61
N SER A 340 -38.24 -0.13 -1.87
CA SER A 340 -39.34 0.80 -2.19
C SER A 340 -39.04 1.60 -3.47
N PRO A 341 -40.06 2.08 -4.20
CA PRO A 341 -39.85 2.89 -5.39
C PRO A 341 -39.02 4.16 -5.16
N GLU A 342 -39.06 4.69 -3.94
CA GLU A 342 -38.28 5.88 -3.55
C GLU A 342 -36.81 5.55 -3.36
N GLU A 343 -36.52 4.42 -2.73
CA GLU A 343 -35.11 3.93 -2.58
C GLU A 343 -34.49 3.62 -3.94
N ILE A 344 -35.24 3.01 -4.85
CA ILE A 344 -34.78 2.74 -6.22
C ILE A 344 -34.37 4.05 -6.92
N ARG A 345 -35.19 5.10 -6.83
CA ARG A 345 -34.88 6.40 -7.42
C ARG A 345 -33.65 7.04 -6.80
N GLN A 346 -33.49 6.95 -5.47
CA GLN A 346 -32.31 7.48 -4.77
C GLN A 346 -31.02 6.77 -5.20
N VAL A 347 -31.06 5.45 -5.34
CA VAL A 347 -29.91 4.66 -5.82
C VAL A 347 -29.55 5.05 -7.26
N GLU A 348 -30.53 5.18 -8.14
CA GLU A 348 -30.30 5.58 -9.54
C GLU A 348 -29.74 7.01 -9.65
N GLU A 349 -30.28 7.93 -8.88
CA GLU A 349 -29.77 9.30 -8.85
C GLU A 349 -28.33 9.36 -8.32
N THR A 350 -28.03 8.56 -7.29
CA THR A 350 -26.68 8.42 -6.75
C THR A 350 -25.73 7.81 -7.79
N ALA A 351 -26.14 6.75 -8.49
CA ALA A 351 -25.37 6.14 -9.55
C ALA A 351 -25.08 7.14 -10.68
N ARG A 352 -26.10 7.92 -11.11
CA ARG A 352 -25.93 8.95 -12.13
C ARG A 352 -24.98 10.03 -11.70
N ARG A 353 -25.13 10.56 -10.49
CA ARG A 353 -24.22 11.58 -9.91
C ARG A 353 -22.79 11.08 -9.81
N ASN A 354 -22.61 9.82 -9.45
CA ASN A 354 -21.30 9.19 -9.34
C ASN A 354 -20.64 8.97 -10.71
N ARG A 355 -21.40 8.62 -11.75
CA ARG A 355 -20.89 8.54 -13.13
C ARG A 355 -20.45 9.92 -13.66
N GLU A 356 -21.21 10.97 -13.39
CA GLU A 356 -20.89 12.34 -13.77
C GLU A 356 -19.61 12.82 -13.09
N LYS A 357 -19.40 12.53 -11.80
CA LYS A 357 -18.15 12.84 -11.09
C LYS A 357 -16.93 12.11 -11.70
N THR A 358 -17.13 10.90 -12.19
CA THR A 358 -16.05 10.11 -12.81
C THR A 358 -15.72 10.61 -14.22
N SER A 359 -16.73 11.02 -14.99
CA SER A 359 -16.56 11.55 -16.36
C SER A 359 -15.99 12.97 -16.40
N SER A 360 -16.21 13.77 -15.37
CA SER A 360 -15.70 15.15 -15.28
C SER A 360 -14.24 15.25 -14.84
N GLY A 361 -13.50 14.13 -14.77
CA GLY A 361 -12.05 14.16 -14.58
C GLY A 361 -11.60 14.60 -13.21
N ALA A 362 -12.46 14.53 -12.18
CA ALA A 362 -12.03 14.65 -10.80
C ALA A 362 -11.20 13.40 -10.45
N ALA A 363 -9.90 13.48 -10.72
CA ALA A 363 -8.91 12.50 -10.28
C ALA A 363 -9.04 12.37 -8.77
N ALA A 364 -9.30 11.17 -8.31
CA ALA A 364 -9.17 10.83 -6.90
C ALA A 364 -7.80 11.31 -6.40
N PRO A 365 -7.70 11.95 -5.23
CA PRO A 365 -6.43 12.29 -4.61
C PRO A 365 -5.85 11.01 -3.99
N GLY A 366 -5.25 10.18 -4.81
CA GLY A 366 -4.65 8.92 -4.39
C GLY A 366 -3.60 8.43 -5.37
N GLY A 367 -2.34 8.77 -5.12
CA GLY A 367 -1.22 7.99 -5.62
C GLY A 367 -0.59 8.41 -6.94
N ARG A 368 0.07 9.60 -6.97
CA ARG A 368 1.29 9.80 -7.78
C ARG A 368 2.18 10.83 -7.11
N ARG A 369 2.99 10.39 -6.19
CA ARG A 369 4.28 11.03 -5.93
C ARG A 369 5.37 10.17 -6.56
N GLY A 370 5.51 10.33 -7.89
CA GLY A 370 6.76 10.09 -8.57
C GLY A 370 7.66 11.29 -8.32
N GLY A 371 8.83 11.06 -7.72
CA GLY A 371 9.79 12.12 -7.41
C GLY A 371 10.28 12.85 -8.67
N PRO A 372 10.67 14.12 -8.51
CA PRO A 372 11.36 14.85 -9.56
C PRO A 372 12.86 14.48 -9.49
N ASN A 373 13.30 13.60 -10.35
CA ASN A 373 14.72 13.55 -10.69
C ASN A 373 14.84 13.27 -12.18
N GLY A 374 15.22 14.29 -12.91
CA GLY A 374 15.40 14.27 -14.35
C GLY A 374 15.71 15.66 -14.88
N GLY A 375 16.82 16.25 -14.43
CA GLY A 375 17.39 17.42 -15.06
C GLY A 375 17.80 17.07 -16.49
N GLY A 376 16.99 17.43 -17.47
CA GLY A 376 17.34 17.45 -18.88
C GLY A 376 18.25 18.62 -19.16
N MET A 377 19.52 18.36 -19.41
CA MET A 377 20.39 19.28 -20.15
C MET A 377 20.16 19.05 -21.65
N ALA A 378 19.53 20.01 -22.27
CA ALA A 378 19.61 20.25 -23.69
C ALA A 378 20.95 20.96 -24.00
N GLY A 379 21.72 20.42 -24.90
CA GLY A 379 22.94 21.06 -25.39
C GLY A 379 23.52 20.26 -26.56
N GLY A 380 23.31 20.77 -27.72
CA GLY A 380 23.50 20.27 -29.04
C GLY A 380 24.93 20.05 -29.52
N SER A 381 24.93 19.36 -30.63
CA SER A 381 25.82 19.42 -31.81
C SER A 381 27.27 19.02 -31.70
N GLY A 382 27.63 18.05 -32.54
CA GLY A 382 28.95 17.97 -33.15
C GLY A 382 29.64 16.60 -33.07
N MET A 383 29.33 15.74 -34.01
CA MET A 383 30.25 14.71 -34.47
C MET A 383 31.24 15.31 -35.49
N PRO A 384 32.50 14.93 -35.62
CA PRO A 384 32.85 13.94 -36.65
C PRO A 384 33.97 12.94 -36.19
N PRO A 385 34.32 12.02 -37.12
CA PRO A 385 34.80 10.67 -36.80
C PRO A 385 36.32 10.48 -36.95
N GLY A 386 36.82 9.37 -36.44
CA GLY A 386 38.08 8.88 -36.94
C GLY A 386 39.04 8.19 -35.97
N GLY A 387 39.30 6.92 -36.21
CA GLY A 387 40.66 6.33 -36.09
C GLY A 387 40.93 5.57 -34.78
N GLY A 388 40.82 4.28 -34.72
CA GLY A 388 41.86 3.33 -35.03
C GLY A 388 42.87 3.06 -33.91
N GLY A 389 43.03 1.79 -33.50
CA GLY A 389 44.26 1.28 -32.89
C GLY A 389 44.08 0.65 -31.50
N MET A 390 43.85 -0.62 -31.42
CA MET A 390 44.78 -1.72 -31.15
C MET A 390 45.57 -1.72 -29.85
N MET A 391 45.41 -2.87 -29.13
CA MET A 391 46.40 -3.66 -28.33
C MET A 391 46.78 -3.12 -26.96
N ALA A 392 46.72 -3.85 -25.91
CA ALA A 392 47.26 -5.09 -25.44
C ALA A 392 47.47 -5.02 -23.92
N ALA A 393 46.99 -6.02 -23.22
CA ALA A 393 47.67 -6.89 -22.26
C ALA A 393 48.58 -6.35 -21.15
N GLY A 394 48.43 -6.97 -19.95
CA GLY A 394 49.37 -7.04 -18.82
C GLY A 394 48.77 -6.51 -17.55
N GLY A 395 48.45 -7.19 -16.48
CA GLY A 395 49.11 -8.34 -15.86
C GLY A 395 50.01 -7.86 -14.71
N ALA A 396 49.78 -8.45 -13.54
CA ALA A 396 50.61 -8.46 -12.33
C ALA A 396 50.03 -7.60 -11.19
N GLN A 397 49.45 -8.10 -10.08
CA GLN A 397 49.89 -9.00 -9.01
C GLN A 397 51.12 -8.49 -8.18
N PHE A 398 51.03 -8.72 -6.86
CA PHE A 398 51.97 -8.51 -5.74
C PHE A 398 51.77 -7.17 -5.02
N GLY A 399 51.74 -7.09 -3.70
CA GLY A 399 52.10 -7.98 -2.59
C GLY A 399 52.10 -7.21 -1.30
N ASN A 400 51.71 -7.90 -0.36
CA ASN A 400 51.91 -7.93 1.07
C ASN A 400 53.18 -7.24 1.66
N ALA A 401 53.05 -6.71 2.89
CA ALA A 401 53.95 -6.60 4.03
C ALA A 401 53.63 -5.29 4.80
N GLY A 402 53.30 -5.19 6.06
CA GLY A 402 53.93 -5.78 7.21
C GLY A 402 54.73 -4.74 7.98
N GLY A 403 54.50 -4.59 9.30
CA GLY A 403 55.35 -3.81 10.20
C GLY A 403 54.56 -2.92 11.17
N SER A 404 54.10 -3.30 12.33
CA SER A 404 54.78 -3.45 13.63
C SER A 404 55.53 -2.25 14.17
N GLY A 405 55.16 -1.84 15.39
CA GLY A 405 55.87 -0.94 16.28
C GLY A 405 54.90 -0.13 17.15
N ALA A 406 54.50 -0.47 18.31
CA ALA A 406 55.16 -0.57 19.61
C ALA A 406 55.46 0.82 20.25
N GLY A 407 54.95 0.98 21.46
CA GLY A 407 55.47 1.89 22.46
C GLY A 407 54.41 2.70 23.20
N ALA A 408 53.92 2.23 24.34
CA ALA A 408 54.23 2.62 25.70
C ALA A 408 53.76 4.05 26.04
N GLY A 409 53.09 4.37 27.12
CA GLY A 409 52.91 3.84 28.44
C GLY A 409 52.37 4.92 29.36
N GLY A 410 51.90 4.55 30.53
CA GLY A 410 51.61 5.38 31.69
C GLY A 410 50.12 5.75 31.81
N GLY A 411 49.36 5.37 32.78
CA GLY A 411 49.61 4.82 34.12
C GLY A 411 49.03 5.75 35.16
N PHE A 412 48.37 5.14 36.10
CA PHE A 412 47.87 5.60 37.41
C PHE A 412 46.38 5.87 37.46
N ALA A 413 45.59 4.90 38.02
CA ALA A 413 45.43 4.49 39.40
C ALA A 413 44.60 5.54 40.18
N ALA A 414 43.59 5.21 40.81
CA ALA A 414 43.16 4.39 41.85
C ALA A 414 42.00 5.02 42.65
N GLY A 415 41.19 4.22 43.20
CA GLY A 415 40.48 4.34 44.42
C GLY A 415 38.96 4.55 44.24
N GLY A 416 38.04 3.74 44.67
CA GLY A 416 38.05 2.75 45.68
C GLY A 416 36.75 2.86 46.45
N ASN A 417 36.14 1.70 46.67
CA ASN A 417 35.34 1.34 47.84
C ASN A 417 33.89 1.85 47.88
N ALA A 418 32.91 1.10 48.25
CA ALA A 418 32.66 -0.22 48.79
C ALA A 418 31.20 -0.27 49.25
N SER A 419 30.65 -1.46 49.14
CA SER A 419 29.81 -2.13 50.14
C SER A 419 28.34 -1.79 50.30
N GLY A 420 27.56 -2.86 50.20
CA GLY A 420 26.52 -3.25 51.09
C GLY A 420 25.33 -3.91 50.38
N ASN A 421 25.33 -5.16 50.04
CA ASN A 421 24.88 -6.33 50.81
C ASN A 421 23.44 -6.20 51.37
N GLY A 422 22.59 -7.12 50.96
CA GLY A 422 21.23 -7.25 51.50
C GLY A 422 20.45 -8.35 50.80
N GLN A 423 20.80 -9.63 51.09
CA GLN A 423 19.99 -10.84 50.85
C GLN A 423 18.75 -10.87 51.70
N THR A 424 17.65 -11.43 51.19
CA THR A 424 16.74 -12.42 51.84
C THR A 424 15.77 -12.90 50.76
N ARG A 425 15.78 -14.10 50.28
CA ARG A 425 15.35 -15.41 50.78
C ARG A 425 13.92 -15.47 51.31
N GLY A 426 13.17 -16.41 50.68
CA GLY A 426 12.11 -17.20 51.28
C GLY A 426 10.77 -17.00 50.58
N ALA A 427 10.01 -17.95 50.14
CA ALA A 427 9.73 -19.32 50.18
C ALA A 427 8.32 -19.47 49.59
N ARG A 428 8.10 -20.34 48.59
CA ARG A 428 7.46 -21.66 48.66
C ARG A 428 6.09 -21.72 49.35
N GLY A 429 5.08 -22.20 48.58
CA GLY A 429 3.78 -22.70 48.98
C GLY A 429 2.91 -22.87 47.74
N GLN A 430 2.83 -23.86 47.12
CA GLN A 430 2.25 -25.23 47.06
C GLN A 430 0.81 -25.35 47.62
N ASN A 431 0.00 -25.99 46.78
CA ASN A 431 -1.25 -26.74 47.07
C ASN A 431 -2.54 -25.90 46.98
N GLY A 432 -3.60 -26.45 46.36
CA GLY A 432 -4.03 -27.80 46.04
C GLY A 432 -5.41 -27.75 45.38
N SER A 433 -5.60 -28.66 44.49
CA SER A 433 -6.74 -29.50 44.13
C SER A 433 -8.10 -29.25 44.76
N ASN A 434 -9.16 -29.30 43.95
CA ASN A 434 -10.25 -30.29 43.90
C ASN A 434 -11.38 -29.71 43.04
N SER A 435 -11.72 -30.31 41.94
CA SER A 435 -12.57 -31.48 41.65
C SER A 435 -14.05 -31.29 41.94
N ALA A 436 -14.78 -31.74 40.95
CA ALA A 436 -16.18 -32.16 40.88
C ALA A 436 -17.18 -31.03 40.56
N GLY A 437 -18.02 -31.16 39.61
CA GLY A 437 -18.69 -32.24 38.93
C GLY A 437 -20.03 -31.70 38.48
N GLY A 438 -20.54 -32.20 37.39
CA GLY A 438 -22.00 -32.20 37.24
C GLY A 438 -22.59 -31.50 36.05
N ALA A 439 -22.77 -32.26 35.00
CA ALA A 439 -24.00 -32.54 34.27
C ALA A 439 -24.69 -31.47 33.43
N GLN A 440 -24.64 -31.73 32.12
CA GLN A 440 -25.78 -31.86 31.18
C GLN A 440 -26.82 -30.76 31.14
N ALA A 441 -26.93 -30.13 29.98
CA ALA A 441 -28.04 -30.29 29.05
C ALA A 441 -27.99 -29.25 27.93
N GLY A 442 -27.92 -29.68 26.72
CA GLY A 442 -28.90 -29.49 25.70
C GLY A 442 -29.09 -28.07 25.14
N GLY A 443 -28.67 -27.86 23.92
CA GLY A 443 -29.13 -26.71 23.18
C GLY A 443 -28.22 -26.39 21.98
N ARG A 444 -28.30 -27.13 20.91
CA ARG A 444 -28.10 -26.55 19.58
C ARG A 444 -29.27 -25.61 19.33
N PRO A 445 -29.06 -24.42 18.79
CA PRO A 445 -29.15 -24.32 17.34
C PRO A 445 -28.20 -23.30 16.69
N GLY A 446 -28.02 -23.52 15.44
CA GLY A 446 -28.00 -22.47 14.44
C GLY A 446 -26.67 -21.88 14.09
N GLY A 447 -26.15 -22.35 12.99
CA GLY A 447 -25.10 -21.77 12.20
C GLY A 447 -25.36 -20.30 11.90
N GLY A 448 -24.38 -19.47 12.27
CA GLY A 448 -24.19 -18.16 11.71
C GLY A 448 -23.04 -18.28 10.70
N GLY A 449 -23.40 -18.53 9.44
CA GLY A 449 -22.46 -18.45 8.34
C GLY A 449 -21.95 -17.02 8.25
N GLY A 450 -20.64 -16.84 8.43
CA GLY A 450 -19.97 -15.61 8.08
C GLY A 450 -20.16 -15.34 6.59
N LEU A 451 -20.98 -14.33 6.29
CA LEU A 451 -21.10 -13.79 4.96
C LEU A 451 -19.81 -13.02 4.64
N GLY A 452 -18.80 -13.74 4.16
CA GLY A 452 -17.76 -13.12 3.35
C GLY A 452 -18.44 -12.37 2.21
N ALA A 453 -18.06 -11.13 1.99
CA ALA A 453 -18.66 -10.22 1.00
C ALA A 453 -18.50 -10.66 -0.48
N HIS A 454 -18.30 -11.94 -0.74
CA HIS A 454 -18.29 -12.56 -2.04
C HIS A 454 -19.59 -13.37 -2.21
N GLN A 455 -20.62 -12.72 -2.67
CA GLN A 455 -21.81 -13.46 -3.12
C GLN A 455 -21.44 -14.18 -4.41
N HIS A 456 -21.38 -15.51 -4.35
CA HIS A 456 -21.25 -16.34 -5.54
C HIS A 456 -22.51 -16.16 -6.41
N VAL A 457 -22.29 -15.81 -7.65
CA VAL A 457 -23.37 -15.76 -8.64
C VAL A 457 -23.49 -17.14 -9.26
N GLY A 458 -24.60 -17.80 -9.01
CA GLY A 458 -24.95 -19.08 -9.67
C GLY A 458 -25.27 -18.84 -11.13
N ALA A 459 -24.56 -19.47 -12.03
CA ALA A 459 -24.78 -19.58 -13.47
C ALA A 459 -25.18 -18.29 -14.21
N VAL A 460 -24.25 -17.68 -14.92
CA VAL A 460 -24.47 -16.69 -15.97
C VAL A 460 -24.71 -17.46 -17.26
N VAL A 461 -25.90 -17.33 -17.86
CA VAL A 461 -26.24 -17.90 -19.15
C VAL A 461 -26.05 -16.83 -20.23
N LEU A 462 -25.17 -17.12 -21.17
CA LEU A 462 -24.89 -16.27 -22.32
C LEU A 462 -25.71 -16.79 -23.51
N ASP A 463 -26.64 -16.02 -24.00
CA ASP A 463 -27.40 -16.31 -25.25
C ASP A 463 -26.68 -15.73 -26.46
#